data_c64bb8f784401705713c70ec3bdbc878
#
_entry.id   c64bb8f784401705713c70ec3bdbc878
#
_cell.length_a   1.000
_cell.length_b   1.000
_cell.length_c   1.000
_cell.angle_alpha   90.00
_cell.angle_beta   90.00
_cell.angle_gamma   90.00
#
_symmetry.space_group_name_H-M   'P 1'
#
loop_
_entity.id
_entity.type
_entity.pdbx_description
1 polymer ?
#
loop_
_entity_poly.entity_id
_entity_poly.type
_entity_poly.pdbx_seq_one_letter_code
_entity_poly.pdbx_strand_id
1 'polypeptide(L)'
;MKIDFGQLNTAADKWESMAGEFKKLEDRYKDRVQPVSLDGTWTGQASLFSRPNFPTTRHEYASAQVEAKAVASLLRDAYAHFVDLKKRVEHARQDAIDAGMKVSETGAMSFDFSKVSAAEANTIRHDPDLHSTEMSWSKRIDDAVRAVDDADQGLKTALEAVVVDIDLKDGNFNGFNGKASGDVEHYEG
;
A
#
# COMPACT_ATOMS: atom_id res chain seq x y z
N MET A 1 1.58 11.75 -18.55
CA MET A 1 1.30 10.33 -18.18
C MET A 1 0.02 10.29 -17.35
N LYS A 2 -1.04 9.62 -17.82
CA LYS A 2 -2.28 9.47 -17.03
C LYS A 2 -2.13 8.22 -16.16
N ILE A 3 -1.60 8.35 -14.95
CA ILE A 3 -1.63 7.28 -13.96
C ILE A 3 -2.93 7.44 -13.17
N ASP A 4 -3.75 6.40 -13.17
CA ASP A 4 -4.97 6.31 -12.38
C ASP A 4 -4.71 5.50 -11.10
N PHE A 5 -4.65 6.19 -9.98
CA PHE A 5 -4.52 5.57 -8.66
C PHE A 5 -5.86 5.10 -8.07
N GLY A 6 -6.99 5.34 -8.74
CA GLY A 6 -8.33 4.96 -8.26
C GLY A 6 -8.49 3.47 -7.99
N GLN A 7 -7.68 2.64 -8.66
CA GLN A 7 -7.64 1.18 -8.42
C GLN A 7 -7.22 0.83 -6.98
N LEU A 8 -6.38 1.66 -6.32
CA LEU A 8 -6.00 1.44 -4.93
C LEU A 8 -7.22 1.56 -3.99
N ASN A 9 -8.06 2.58 -4.19
CA ASN A 9 -9.30 2.71 -3.43
C ASN A 9 -10.27 1.56 -3.70
N THR A 10 -10.40 1.15 -4.97
CA THR A 10 -11.23 -0.01 -5.34
C THR A 10 -10.74 -1.30 -4.67
N ALA A 11 -9.42 -1.48 -4.60
CA ALA A 11 -8.83 -2.62 -3.90
C ALA A 11 -9.07 -2.52 -2.37
N ALA A 12 -8.89 -1.33 -1.79
CA ALA A 12 -9.17 -1.08 -0.38
C ALA A 12 -10.60 -1.43 0.00
N ASP A 13 -11.59 -1.05 -0.81
CA ASP A 13 -13.00 -1.34 -0.56
C ASP A 13 -13.29 -2.86 -0.62
N LYS A 14 -12.61 -3.59 -1.51
CA LYS A 14 -12.72 -5.06 -1.56
C LYS A 14 -12.13 -5.72 -0.32
N TRP A 15 -11.01 -5.25 0.18
CA TRP A 15 -10.40 -5.75 1.40
C TRP A 15 -11.26 -5.43 2.63
N GLU A 16 -11.86 -4.25 2.71
CA GLU A 16 -12.81 -3.89 3.76
C GLU A 16 -14.05 -4.81 3.73
N SER A 17 -14.59 -5.06 2.53
CA SER A 17 -15.71 -5.98 2.33
C SER A 17 -15.34 -7.39 2.78
N MET A 18 -14.14 -7.87 2.45
CA MET A 18 -13.66 -9.19 2.87
C MET A 18 -13.53 -9.30 4.39
N ALA A 19 -13.04 -8.24 5.06
CA ALA A 19 -13.04 -8.18 6.52
C ALA A 19 -14.46 -8.35 7.11
N GLY A 20 -15.45 -7.73 6.49
CA GLY A 20 -16.87 -7.91 6.86
C GLY A 20 -17.37 -9.33 6.67
N GLU A 21 -16.95 -10.03 5.63
CA GLU A 21 -17.30 -11.44 5.44
C GLU A 21 -16.65 -12.36 6.48
N PHE A 22 -15.38 -12.12 6.83
CA PHE A 22 -14.73 -12.85 7.93
C PHE A 22 -15.47 -12.65 9.26
N LYS A 23 -15.95 -11.44 9.53
CA LYS A 23 -16.77 -11.17 10.71
C LYS A 23 -18.06 -12.00 10.72
N LYS A 24 -18.75 -12.08 9.60
CA LYS A 24 -19.96 -12.91 9.47
C LYS A 24 -19.66 -14.39 9.66
N LEU A 25 -18.50 -14.86 9.18
CA LEU A 25 -18.07 -16.24 9.38
C LEU A 25 -17.78 -16.52 10.85
N GLU A 26 -17.06 -15.62 11.53
CA GLU A 26 -16.81 -15.71 12.97
C GLU A 26 -18.12 -15.79 13.76
N ASP A 27 -19.08 -14.90 13.47
CA ASP A 27 -20.38 -14.87 14.16
C ASP A 27 -21.17 -16.16 13.93
N ARG A 28 -21.22 -16.66 12.68
CA ARG A 28 -21.88 -17.96 12.38
C ARG A 28 -21.19 -19.12 13.07
N TYR A 29 -19.87 -19.10 13.15
CA TYR A 29 -19.12 -20.13 13.84
C TYR A 29 -19.41 -20.12 15.33
N LYS A 30 -19.40 -18.96 15.96
CA LYS A 30 -19.76 -18.75 17.35
C LYS A 30 -21.19 -19.21 17.65
N ASP A 31 -22.15 -18.89 16.79
CA ASP A 31 -23.56 -19.13 17.07
C ASP A 31 -24.02 -20.55 16.73
N ARG A 32 -23.39 -21.20 15.76
CA ARG A 32 -23.85 -22.50 15.24
C ARG A 32 -22.94 -23.68 15.53
N VAL A 33 -21.63 -23.46 15.58
CA VAL A 33 -20.65 -24.55 15.75
C VAL A 33 -20.23 -24.67 17.20
N GLN A 34 -19.87 -23.58 17.84
CA GLN A 34 -19.37 -23.56 19.20
C GLN A 34 -20.40 -24.11 20.23
N PRO A 35 -21.70 -23.77 20.17
CA PRO A 35 -22.67 -24.33 21.11
C PRO A 35 -22.82 -25.84 21.01
N VAL A 36 -22.83 -26.40 19.80
CA VAL A 36 -22.93 -27.85 19.58
C VAL A 36 -21.76 -28.61 20.19
N SER A 37 -20.60 -27.98 20.26
CA SER A 37 -19.42 -28.59 20.89
C SER A 37 -19.40 -28.50 22.43
N LEU A 38 -20.14 -27.55 23.00
CA LEU A 38 -20.14 -27.24 24.43
C LEU A 38 -21.35 -27.84 25.16
N ASP A 39 -22.46 -28.17 24.48
CA ASP A 39 -23.71 -28.67 25.08
C ASP A 39 -23.61 -30.11 25.60
N GLY A 40 -22.47 -30.79 25.38
CA GLY A 40 -22.25 -32.16 25.86
C GLY A 40 -22.95 -33.25 25.08
N THR A 41 -23.76 -32.91 24.07
CA THR A 41 -24.49 -33.91 23.24
C THR A 41 -23.51 -34.58 22.25
N TRP A 42 -22.46 -33.92 21.90
CA TRP A 42 -21.40 -34.46 21.04
C TRP A 42 -20.35 -35.17 21.90
N THR A 43 -20.41 -36.49 21.91
CA THR A 43 -19.57 -37.37 22.73
C THR A 43 -18.67 -38.24 21.84
N GLY A 44 -17.60 -38.78 22.43
CA GLY A 44 -16.67 -39.69 21.77
C GLY A 44 -15.29 -39.07 21.48
N GLN A 45 -14.38 -39.91 20.95
CA GLN A 45 -12.99 -39.49 20.71
C GLN A 45 -12.89 -38.27 19.78
N ALA A 46 -13.74 -38.17 18.75
CA ALA A 46 -13.75 -37.03 17.85
C ALA A 46 -14.04 -35.70 18.56
N SER A 47 -14.90 -35.68 19.58
CA SER A 47 -15.20 -34.48 20.35
C SER A 47 -14.02 -34.01 21.21
N LEU A 48 -13.23 -34.93 21.73
CA LEU A 48 -12.05 -34.62 22.53
C LEU A 48 -10.94 -33.96 21.70
N PHE A 49 -10.79 -34.38 20.44
CA PHE A 49 -9.79 -33.77 19.52
C PHE A 49 -10.27 -32.46 18.91
N SER A 50 -11.57 -32.24 18.78
CA SER A 50 -12.11 -31.05 18.12
C SER A 50 -12.34 -29.87 19.07
N ARG A 51 -12.67 -30.12 20.34
CA ARG A 51 -12.95 -29.07 21.35
C ARG A 51 -11.84 -28.05 21.52
N PRO A 52 -10.55 -28.43 21.57
CA PRO A 52 -9.44 -27.46 21.67
C PRO A 52 -9.32 -26.55 20.45
N ASN A 53 -9.73 -27.02 19.27
CA ASN A 53 -9.57 -26.30 18.00
C ASN A 53 -10.64 -25.21 17.77
N PHE A 54 -11.76 -25.22 18.49
CA PHE A 54 -12.82 -24.23 18.29
C PHE A 54 -12.44 -22.80 18.65
N PRO A 55 -11.74 -22.54 19.78
CA PRO A 55 -11.23 -21.21 20.10
C PRO A 55 -10.21 -20.72 19.06
N THR A 56 -9.33 -21.62 18.59
CA THR A 56 -8.30 -21.32 17.59
C THR A 56 -8.94 -20.86 16.26
N THR A 57 -9.90 -21.62 15.74
CA THR A 57 -10.61 -21.24 14.49
C THR A 57 -11.30 -19.88 14.59
N ARG A 58 -11.91 -19.57 15.74
CA ARG A 58 -12.50 -18.26 15.97
C ARG A 58 -11.46 -17.15 15.98
N HIS A 59 -10.30 -17.41 16.63
CA HIS A 59 -9.19 -16.47 16.65
C HIS A 59 -8.67 -16.19 15.25
N GLU A 60 -8.55 -17.21 14.40
CA GLU A 60 -8.14 -17.06 13.01
C GLU A 60 -9.06 -16.14 12.20
N TYR A 61 -10.37 -16.26 12.36
CA TYR A 61 -11.31 -15.32 11.72
C TYR A 61 -11.14 -13.88 12.22
N ALA A 62 -10.90 -13.70 13.51
CA ALA A 62 -10.65 -12.37 14.08
C ALA A 62 -9.34 -11.77 13.56
N SER A 63 -8.27 -12.57 13.49
CA SER A 63 -6.98 -12.15 12.91
C SER A 63 -7.13 -11.77 11.45
N ALA A 64 -7.80 -12.60 10.64
CA ALA A 64 -8.04 -12.33 9.23
C ALA A 64 -8.82 -11.01 9.00
N GLN A 65 -9.76 -10.67 9.90
CA GLN A 65 -10.45 -9.38 9.87
C GLN A 65 -9.50 -8.20 10.10
N VAL A 66 -8.62 -8.31 11.10
CA VAL A 66 -7.65 -7.25 11.44
C VAL A 66 -6.70 -7.02 10.27
N GLU A 67 -6.16 -8.08 9.71
CA GLU A 67 -5.24 -8.02 8.57
C GLU A 67 -5.90 -7.44 7.33
N ALA A 68 -7.11 -7.90 6.99
CA ALA A 68 -7.85 -7.36 5.85
C ALA A 68 -8.12 -5.86 6.02
N LYS A 69 -8.44 -5.39 7.22
CA LYS A 69 -8.59 -3.95 7.51
C LYS A 69 -7.27 -3.20 7.42
N ALA A 70 -6.17 -3.81 7.88
CA ALA A 70 -4.84 -3.20 7.78
C ALA A 70 -4.45 -3.00 6.32
N VAL A 71 -4.66 -4.00 5.45
CA VAL A 71 -4.43 -3.87 4.01
C VAL A 71 -5.32 -2.77 3.40
N ALA A 72 -6.60 -2.71 3.75
CA ALA A 72 -7.50 -1.68 3.27
C ALA A 72 -7.03 -0.27 3.67
N SER A 73 -6.57 -0.09 4.91
CA SER A 73 -6.00 1.18 5.38
C SER A 73 -4.74 1.56 4.62
N LEU A 74 -3.77 0.64 4.48
CA LEU A 74 -2.54 0.86 3.73
C LEU A 74 -2.80 1.31 2.29
N LEU A 75 -3.78 0.67 1.62
CA LEU A 75 -4.14 1.03 0.24
C LEU A 75 -4.78 2.42 0.15
N ARG A 76 -5.60 2.83 1.12
CA ARG A 76 -6.18 4.19 1.18
C ARG A 76 -5.12 5.25 1.44
N ASP A 77 -4.21 4.98 2.38
CA ASP A 77 -3.10 5.88 2.69
C ASP A 77 -2.16 6.02 1.48
N ALA A 78 -1.86 4.92 0.81
CA ALA A 78 -1.10 4.92 -0.42
C ALA A 78 -1.78 5.74 -1.53
N TYR A 79 -3.10 5.58 -1.72
CA TYR A 79 -3.85 6.39 -2.68
C TYR A 79 -3.68 7.89 -2.42
N ALA A 80 -3.91 8.32 -1.16
CA ALA A 80 -3.77 9.73 -0.80
C ALA A 80 -2.34 10.24 -1.02
N HIS A 81 -1.34 9.44 -0.64
CA HIS A 81 0.07 9.76 -0.82
C HIS A 81 0.46 9.88 -2.30
N PHE A 82 0.08 8.91 -3.14
CA PHE A 82 0.39 8.96 -4.58
C PHE A 82 -0.32 10.11 -5.30
N VAL A 83 -1.54 10.47 -4.90
CA VAL A 83 -2.23 11.66 -5.42
C VAL A 83 -1.45 12.93 -5.10
N ASP A 84 -0.91 13.07 -3.87
CA ASP A 84 -0.09 14.21 -3.47
C ASP A 84 1.25 14.24 -4.24
N LEU A 85 1.94 13.11 -4.31
CA LEU A 85 3.20 12.99 -5.06
C LEU A 85 3.02 13.33 -6.55
N LYS A 86 1.94 12.87 -7.17
CA LYS A 86 1.60 13.23 -8.55
C LYS A 86 1.46 14.74 -8.72
N LYS A 87 0.76 15.41 -7.80
CA LYS A 87 0.63 16.87 -7.81
C LYS A 87 2.00 17.55 -7.69
N ARG A 88 2.89 17.04 -6.84
CA ARG A 88 4.26 17.59 -6.70
C ARG A 88 5.06 17.49 -7.99
N VAL A 89 4.98 16.35 -8.70
CA VAL A 89 5.61 16.20 -10.02
C VAL A 89 5.01 17.16 -11.03
N GLU A 90 3.67 17.29 -11.06
CA GLU A 90 2.97 18.21 -11.96
C GLU A 90 3.33 19.68 -11.68
N HIS A 91 3.44 20.07 -10.40
CA HIS A 91 3.86 21.41 -9.99
C HIS A 91 5.34 21.67 -10.36
N ALA A 92 6.24 20.73 -10.06
CA ALA A 92 7.64 20.89 -10.43
C ALA A 92 7.82 21.08 -11.95
N ARG A 93 7.05 20.32 -12.74
CA ARG A 93 7.02 20.46 -14.19
C ARG A 93 6.47 21.83 -14.62
N GLN A 94 5.37 22.28 -14.02
CA GLN A 94 4.75 23.57 -14.38
C GLN A 94 5.66 24.73 -14.00
N ASP A 95 6.25 24.71 -12.80
CA ASP A 95 7.20 25.74 -12.35
C ASP A 95 8.40 25.87 -13.32
N ALA A 96 8.90 24.74 -13.82
CA ALA A 96 9.97 24.73 -14.81
C ALA A 96 9.52 25.38 -16.14
N ILE A 97 8.32 25.06 -16.60
CA ILE A 97 7.75 25.64 -17.83
C ILE A 97 7.55 27.15 -17.67
N ASP A 98 7.08 27.59 -16.51
CA ASP A 98 6.86 29.01 -16.19
C ASP A 98 8.20 29.76 -16.07
N ALA A 99 9.26 29.07 -15.67
CA ALA A 99 10.64 29.59 -15.68
C ALA A 99 11.29 29.58 -17.09
N GLY A 100 10.53 29.26 -18.14
CA GLY A 100 11.02 29.27 -19.53
C GLY A 100 11.71 27.97 -19.96
N MET A 101 11.58 26.89 -19.18
CA MET A 101 12.14 25.58 -19.56
C MET A 101 11.18 24.82 -20.48
N LYS A 102 11.76 23.99 -21.33
CA LYS A 102 11.06 22.96 -22.10
C LYS A 102 11.31 21.61 -21.45
N VAL A 103 10.27 20.90 -21.13
CA VAL A 103 10.33 19.57 -20.50
C VAL A 103 9.98 18.52 -21.55
N SER A 104 10.89 17.59 -21.81
CA SER A 104 10.66 16.45 -22.70
C SER A 104 9.72 15.42 -22.05
N GLU A 105 9.25 14.46 -22.84
CA GLU A 105 8.44 13.33 -22.35
C GLU A 105 9.25 12.43 -21.38
N THR A 106 10.56 12.43 -21.50
CA THR A 106 11.49 11.68 -20.62
C THR A 106 11.94 12.47 -19.39
N GLY A 107 11.44 13.70 -19.19
CA GLY A 107 11.82 14.57 -18.08
C GLY A 107 13.10 15.41 -18.33
N ALA A 108 13.76 15.25 -19.48
CA ALA A 108 14.93 16.07 -19.78
C ALA A 108 14.54 17.55 -19.97
N MET A 109 15.37 18.43 -19.41
CA MET A 109 15.16 19.88 -19.39
C MET A 109 16.10 20.60 -20.33
N SER A 110 15.57 21.63 -20.98
CA SER A 110 16.35 22.62 -21.73
C SER A 110 15.61 23.95 -21.74
N PHE A 111 16.32 25.05 -21.93
CA PHE A 111 15.66 26.34 -22.10
C PHE A 111 14.83 26.37 -23.39
N ASP A 112 13.62 26.91 -23.34
CA ASP A 112 12.70 27.02 -24.47
C ASP A 112 12.99 28.30 -25.29
N PHE A 113 13.98 28.22 -26.18
CA PHE A 113 14.35 29.33 -27.05
C PHE A 113 13.23 29.77 -28.04
N SER A 114 12.15 28.99 -28.17
CA SER A 114 11.03 29.35 -29.06
C SER A 114 10.18 30.48 -28.49
N LYS A 115 10.28 30.77 -27.22
CA LYS A 115 9.50 31.77 -26.47
C LYS A 115 10.18 33.13 -26.36
N VAL A 116 11.40 33.27 -26.84
CA VAL A 116 12.21 34.49 -26.72
C VAL A 116 12.64 35.01 -28.09
N SER A 117 12.98 36.31 -28.17
CA SER A 117 13.50 36.90 -29.39
C SER A 117 14.89 36.36 -29.75
N ALA A 118 15.33 36.51 -30.99
CA ALA A 118 16.65 36.09 -31.46
C ALA A 118 17.81 36.78 -30.67
N ALA A 119 17.61 38.03 -30.29
CA ALA A 119 18.59 38.78 -29.50
C ALA A 119 18.70 38.22 -28.06
N GLU A 120 17.58 37.98 -27.41
CA GLU A 120 17.50 37.37 -26.08
C GLU A 120 18.04 35.93 -26.09
N ALA A 121 17.69 35.12 -27.10
CA ALA A 121 18.19 33.77 -27.29
C ALA A 121 19.72 33.73 -27.37
N ASN A 122 20.33 34.73 -28.08
CA ASN A 122 21.76 34.83 -28.17
C ASN A 122 22.41 35.18 -26.82
N THR A 123 21.81 36.08 -26.06
CA THR A 123 22.28 36.43 -24.70
C THR A 123 22.20 35.23 -23.76
N ILE A 124 21.08 34.52 -23.74
CA ILE A 124 20.87 33.36 -22.88
C ILE A 124 21.80 32.20 -23.22
N ARG A 125 22.11 31.96 -24.53
CA ARG A 125 23.05 30.90 -24.93
C ARG A 125 24.46 31.14 -24.45
N HIS A 126 24.84 32.41 -24.23
CA HIS A 126 26.18 32.80 -23.73
C HIS A 126 26.17 33.02 -22.21
N ASP A 127 25.06 32.78 -21.53
CA ASP A 127 24.99 32.84 -20.07
C ASP A 127 25.75 31.63 -19.47
N PRO A 128 26.79 31.84 -18.68
CA PRO A 128 27.57 30.77 -18.06
C PRO A 128 26.73 29.95 -17.09
N ASP A 129 25.60 30.49 -16.56
CA ASP A 129 24.74 29.86 -15.60
C ASP A 129 23.60 29.06 -16.23
N LEU A 130 23.43 29.15 -17.56
CA LEU A 130 22.33 28.44 -18.26
C LEU A 130 22.34 26.94 -17.95
N HIS A 131 23.47 26.29 -18.10
CA HIS A 131 23.59 24.84 -17.87
C HIS A 131 23.32 24.46 -16.41
N SER A 132 23.82 25.24 -15.46
CA SER A 132 23.57 25.01 -14.04
C SER A 132 22.08 25.18 -13.69
N THR A 133 21.38 26.10 -14.33
CA THR A 133 19.96 26.35 -14.20
C THR A 133 19.16 25.18 -14.77
N GLU A 134 19.48 24.71 -15.98
CA GLU A 134 18.85 23.53 -16.59
C GLU A 134 19.02 22.27 -15.72
N MET A 135 20.22 22.04 -15.19
CA MET A 135 20.51 20.95 -14.28
C MET A 135 19.74 21.04 -12.95
N SER A 136 19.59 22.24 -12.41
CA SER A 136 18.84 22.48 -11.18
C SER A 136 17.36 22.11 -11.37
N TRP A 137 16.75 22.51 -12.48
CA TRP A 137 15.39 22.14 -12.80
C TRP A 137 15.23 20.65 -13.08
N SER A 138 16.16 20.03 -13.82
CA SER A 138 16.16 18.58 -14.03
C SER A 138 16.20 17.83 -12.70
N LYS A 139 17.11 18.21 -11.80
CA LYS A 139 17.20 17.60 -10.47
C LYS A 139 15.90 17.72 -9.67
N ARG A 140 15.23 18.86 -9.73
CA ARG A 140 13.97 19.08 -9.01
C ARG A 140 12.85 18.15 -9.47
N ILE A 141 12.76 17.86 -10.78
CA ILE A 141 11.80 16.87 -11.31
C ILE A 141 12.24 15.45 -10.94
N ASP A 142 13.53 15.14 -11.08
CA ASP A 142 14.05 13.82 -10.72
C ASP A 142 13.81 13.49 -9.25
N ASP A 143 14.01 14.45 -8.35
CA ASP A 143 13.74 14.29 -6.92
C ASP A 143 12.23 14.05 -6.66
N ALA A 144 11.35 14.73 -7.40
CA ALA A 144 9.92 14.51 -7.28
C ALA A 144 9.48 13.13 -7.82
N VAL A 145 10.10 12.66 -8.91
CA VAL A 145 9.83 11.32 -9.48
C VAL A 145 10.37 10.22 -8.54
N ARG A 146 11.59 10.39 -8.02
CA ARG A 146 12.16 9.44 -7.03
C ARG A 146 11.27 9.28 -5.80
N ALA A 147 10.64 10.34 -5.33
CA ALA A 147 9.71 10.25 -4.21
C ALA A 147 8.49 9.34 -4.52
N VAL A 148 8.09 9.22 -5.78
CA VAL A 148 7.05 8.28 -6.22
C VAL A 148 7.56 6.83 -6.16
N ASP A 149 8.78 6.60 -6.65
CA ASP A 149 9.40 5.26 -6.62
C ASP A 149 9.64 4.79 -5.17
N ASP A 150 10.12 5.69 -4.31
CA ASP A 150 10.32 5.39 -2.88
C ASP A 150 9.00 5.04 -2.19
N ALA A 151 7.91 5.75 -2.51
CA ALA A 151 6.60 5.47 -1.98
C ALA A 151 6.05 4.11 -2.47
N ASP A 152 6.29 3.74 -3.74
CA ASP A 152 5.90 2.44 -4.29
C ASP A 152 6.63 1.30 -3.59
N GLN A 153 7.95 1.42 -3.40
CA GLN A 153 8.74 0.43 -2.67
C GLN A 153 8.30 0.33 -1.20
N GLY A 154 7.98 1.46 -0.57
CA GLY A 154 7.46 1.50 0.79
C GLY A 154 6.12 0.78 0.92
N LEU A 155 5.18 1.02 0.00
CA LEU A 155 3.89 0.33 -0.05
C LEU A 155 4.06 -1.18 -0.25
N LYS A 156 4.91 -1.58 -1.20
CA LYS A 156 5.22 -2.99 -1.44
C LYS A 156 5.72 -3.67 -0.16
N THR A 157 6.71 -3.08 0.50
CA THR A 157 7.27 -3.60 1.76
C THR A 157 6.22 -3.69 2.85
N ALA A 158 5.36 -2.67 2.98
CA ALA A 158 4.29 -2.68 3.98
C ALA A 158 3.25 -3.77 3.70
N LEU A 159 2.85 -3.95 2.44
CA LEU A 159 1.92 -5.03 2.05
C LEU A 159 2.53 -6.42 2.27
N GLU A 160 3.80 -6.60 1.90
CA GLU A 160 4.52 -7.85 2.16
C GLU A 160 4.57 -8.16 3.66
N ALA A 161 4.78 -7.15 4.51
CA ALA A 161 4.81 -7.34 5.96
C ALA A 161 3.46 -7.74 6.55
N VAL A 162 2.34 -7.33 5.95
CA VAL A 162 0.99 -7.72 6.41
C VAL A 162 0.61 -9.12 5.93
N VAL A 163 1.07 -9.54 4.73
CA VAL A 163 0.60 -10.75 4.04
C VAL A 163 1.51 -11.97 4.26
N VAL A 164 2.68 -11.83 4.89
CA VAL A 164 3.78 -12.80 4.87
C VAL A 164 3.63 -13.95 5.85
N ASP A 165 2.50 -14.35 6.36
CA ASP A 165 2.51 -15.62 7.08
C ASP A 165 1.39 -16.59 6.71
N ILE A 166 1.42 -17.07 5.47
CA ILE A 166 0.79 -18.35 5.14
C ILE A 166 1.90 -19.40 4.98
N ASP A 167 2.61 -19.77 6.03
CA ASP A 167 3.34 -21.01 6.01
C ASP A 167 2.44 -22.15 6.50
N LEU A 168 1.78 -22.77 5.55
CA LEU A 168 0.97 -23.98 5.76
C LEU A 168 1.81 -25.20 6.16
N LYS A 169 3.14 -25.06 6.25
CA LYS A 169 4.06 -26.19 6.49
C LYS A 169 4.43 -26.36 7.97
N ASP A 170 4.33 -25.33 8.78
CA ASP A 170 4.71 -25.40 10.19
C ASP A 170 3.59 -25.82 11.12
N GLY A 171 2.36 -25.97 10.62
CA GLY A 171 1.18 -26.34 11.41
C GLY A 171 0.71 -25.25 12.37
N ASN A 172 1.28 -24.06 12.31
CA ASN A 172 0.91 -22.89 13.09
C ASN A 172 -0.15 -22.08 12.34
N PHE A 173 -1.39 -22.19 12.77
CA PHE A 173 -2.53 -21.44 12.23
C PHE A 173 -2.65 -20.08 12.92
N ASN A 174 -1.66 -19.22 12.78
CA ASN A 174 -1.61 -17.92 13.45
C ASN A 174 -2.24 -16.78 12.63
N GLY A 175 -3.27 -17.08 11.83
CA GLY A 175 -3.92 -16.11 10.95
C GLY A 175 -3.14 -15.88 9.65
N PHE A 176 -3.47 -14.83 8.90
CA PHE A 176 -2.79 -14.48 7.64
C PHE A 176 -1.36 -13.98 7.88
N ASN A 177 -1.06 -13.46 9.06
CA ASN A 177 0.26 -13.03 9.46
C ASN A 177 0.38 -13.03 11.00
N GLY A 178 0.97 -14.07 11.57
CA GLY A 178 1.18 -14.20 13.01
C GLY A 178 2.00 -13.06 13.63
N LYS A 179 2.84 -12.38 12.84
CA LYS A 179 3.62 -11.22 13.30
C LYS A 179 2.78 -9.94 13.36
N ALA A 180 1.77 -9.78 12.50
CA ALA A 180 0.90 -8.60 12.51
C ALA A 180 -0.15 -8.64 13.62
N SER A 181 -0.53 -9.85 14.09
CA SER A 181 -1.49 -10.03 15.18
C SER A 181 -0.88 -9.89 16.58
N GLY A 182 0.44 -9.64 16.68
CA GLY A 182 1.20 -9.70 17.93
C GLY A 182 1.35 -11.15 18.41
N ASP A 183 2.53 -11.53 18.85
CA ASP A 183 2.79 -12.84 19.39
C ASP A 183 1.69 -13.21 20.40
N VAL A 184 0.80 -14.10 20.00
CA VAL A 184 -0.06 -14.77 20.96
C VAL A 184 0.87 -15.69 21.71
N GLU A 185 1.26 -15.28 22.91
CA GLU A 185 2.04 -16.10 23.82
C GLU A 185 1.45 -17.51 23.83
N HIS A 186 2.28 -18.49 23.56
CA HIS A 186 1.94 -19.89 23.74
C HIS A 186 1.36 -20.07 25.14
N TYR A 187 0.07 -20.31 25.23
CA TYR A 187 -0.50 -20.90 26.42
C TYR A 187 -0.02 -22.36 26.47
N GLU A 188 1.16 -22.57 27.04
CA GLU A 188 1.51 -23.85 27.67
C GLU A 188 0.75 -23.93 28.98
N GLY A 189 -0.26 -24.78 28.99
CA GLY A 189 -1.06 -25.12 30.17
C GLY A 189 -1.48 -26.56 30.09
#